data_c98d25e4921da753c418f574d3a2d7ae
#
_entry.id   c98d25e4921da753c418f574d3a2d7ae
#
_cell.length_a   1.000
_cell.length_b   1.000
_cell.length_c   1.000
_cell.angle_alpha   90.00
_cell.angle_beta   90.00
_cell.angle_gamma   90.00
#
_symmetry.space_group_name_H-M   'P 1'
#
loop_
_entity.id
_entity.type
_entity.pdbx_description
1 polymer ?
#
loop_
_entity_poly.entity_id
_entity_poly.type
_entity_poly.pdbx_seq_one_letter_code
_entity_poly.pdbx_strand_id
1 'polypeptide(L)'
;EEAFELEKNADGIFEIQTTTNRHYSKAVIISAGNGAFRPRKLEIEHADKYENTNLHYFVNNIESFRDKTVAICGGGDSAVDWALTLEPIAKKVYLIHRRPQFRAQEHSVHLLQESSVEIMTPFVPISVNGNDAFLTSVTLQEARKDNTLELDIDDFLINYGFSSSIGGMKK
;
A
#
# COMPACT_ATOMS: atom_id res chain seq x y z
N GLU A 1 5.78 -25.64 5.20
CA GLU A 1 7.26 -25.60 5.21
C GLU A 1 7.74 -24.34 4.49
N GLU A 2 8.73 -23.67 5.01
CA GLU A 2 9.39 -22.56 4.35
C GLU A 2 10.65 -23.07 3.64
N ALA A 3 10.79 -22.79 2.34
CA ALA A 3 11.99 -23.10 1.58
C ALA A 3 12.99 -21.93 1.70
N PHE A 4 14.21 -22.22 2.11
CA PHE A 4 15.24 -21.19 2.30
C PHE A 4 16.47 -21.39 1.41
N GLU A 5 16.62 -22.58 0.80
CA GLU A 5 17.71 -22.86 -0.11
C GLU A 5 17.25 -23.71 -1.29
N LEU A 6 17.78 -23.40 -2.47
CA LEU A 6 17.52 -24.11 -3.71
C LEU A 6 18.83 -24.21 -4.48
N GLU A 7 19.33 -25.43 -4.66
CA GLU A 7 20.55 -25.69 -5.42
C GLU A 7 20.30 -26.74 -6.51
N LYS A 8 21.09 -26.72 -7.57
CA LYS A 8 21.08 -27.74 -8.61
C LYS A 8 22.36 -28.52 -8.56
N ASN A 9 22.29 -29.86 -8.32
CA ASN A 9 23.44 -30.71 -8.27
C ASN A 9 24.04 -31.04 -9.67
N ALA A 10 25.18 -31.74 -9.69
CA ALA A 10 25.88 -32.12 -10.93
C ALA A 10 25.03 -33.01 -11.87
N ASP A 11 24.09 -33.78 -11.32
CA ASP A 11 23.17 -34.66 -12.07
C ASP A 11 21.96 -33.92 -12.60
N GLY A 12 21.90 -32.61 -12.42
CA GLY A 12 20.79 -31.76 -12.87
C GLY A 12 19.53 -31.84 -12.01
N ILE A 13 19.60 -32.44 -10.82
CA ILE A 13 18.53 -32.53 -9.86
C ILE A 13 18.54 -31.30 -8.95
N PHE A 14 17.41 -30.70 -8.74
CA PHE A 14 17.22 -29.60 -7.76
C PHE A 14 17.09 -30.19 -6.36
N GLU A 15 17.86 -29.68 -5.43
CA GLU A 15 17.74 -29.89 -3.99
C GLU A 15 17.10 -28.66 -3.36
N ILE A 16 16.03 -28.84 -2.62
CA ILE A 16 15.28 -27.78 -1.95
C ILE A 16 15.36 -28.05 -0.46
N GLN A 17 15.98 -27.14 0.29
CA GLN A 17 16.01 -27.21 1.75
C GLN A 17 14.86 -26.38 2.33
N THR A 18 14.10 -27.02 3.20
CA THR A 18 12.99 -26.38 3.92
C THR A 18 13.24 -26.43 5.43
N THR A 19 12.40 -25.76 6.19
CA THR A 19 12.46 -25.74 7.66
C THR A 19 12.34 -27.14 8.29
N THR A 20 11.78 -28.11 7.59
CA THR A 20 11.53 -29.46 8.12
C THR A 20 12.17 -30.58 7.33
N ASN A 21 12.36 -30.41 6.01
CA ASN A 21 12.77 -31.48 5.12
C ASN A 21 13.73 -31.05 4.00
N ARG A 22 14.25 -32.02 3.29
CA ARG A 22 14.98 -31.89 2.03
C ARG A 22 14.18 -32.55 0.92
N HIS A 23 13.93 -31.82 -0.17
CA HIS A 23 13.18 -32.32 -1.32
C HIS A 23 14.09 -32.36 -2.56
N TYR A 24 13.86 -33.34 -3.44
CA TYR A 24 14.60 -33.50 -4.69
C TYR A 24 13.62 -33.48 -5.86
N SER A 25 13.95 -32.72 -6.91
CA SER A 25 13.11 -32.62 -8.10
C SER A 25 13.91 -32.38 -9.37
N LYS A 26 13.40 -32.86 -10.50
CA LYS A 26 13.97 -32.59 -11.83
C LYS A 26 13.60 -31.20 -12.35
N ALA A 27 12.53 -30.61 -11.83
CA ALA A 27 12.06 -29.28 -12.20
C ALA A 27 11.43 -28.59 -10.98
N VAL A 28 11.56 -27.27 -10.90
CA VAL A 28 10.96 -26.44 -9.84
C VAL A 28 10.19 -25.33 -10.50
N ILE A 29 8.93 -25.15 -10.11
CA ILE A 29 8.09 -24.01 -10.49
C ILE A 29 8.05 -23.05 -9.31
N ILE A 30 8.59 -21.85 -9.51
CA ILE A 30 8.59 -20.79 -8.50
C ILE A 30 7.36 -19.91 -8.72
N SER A 31 6.34 -20.05 -7.87
CA SER A 31 5.12 -19.26 -7.90
C SER A 31 5.00 -18.35 -6.66
N ALA A 32 6.13 -17.85 -6.18
CA ALA A 32 6.23 -17.03 -4.97
C ALA A 32 5.66 -15.61 -5.12
N GLY A 33 5.13 -15.25 -6.26
CA GLY A 33 4.64 -13.91 -6.56
C GLY A 33 5.77 -12.88 -6.40
N ASN A 34 5.49 -11.77 -5.74
CA ASN A 34 6.52 -10.77 -5.42
C ASN A 34 7.27 -11.06 -4.09
N GLY A 35 7.23 -12.29 -3.61
CA GLY A 35 7.78 -12.68 -2.31
C GLY A 35 6.83 -12.36 -1.15
N ALA A 36 7.34 -12.31 0.07
CA ALA A 36 6.55 -11.82 1.19
C ALA A 36 6.21 -10.35 0.94
N PHE A 37 4.98 -10.12 0.51
CA PHE A 37 4.46 -8.77 0.25
C PHE A 37 4.44 -7.99 1.55
N ARG A 38 5.44 -7.14 1.73
CA ARG A 38 5.40 -6.15 2.79
C ARG A 38 5.06 -4.81 2.17
N PRO A 39 3.92 -4.20 2.51
CA PRO A 39 3.62 -2.85 2.08
C PRO A 39 4.70 -1.92 2.63
N ARG A 40 5.03 -0.89 1.86
CA ARG A 40 5.84 0.20 2.38
C ARG A 40 4.99 0.95 3.38
N LYS A 41 5.44 0.93 4.62
CA LYS A 41 4.74 1.55 5.73
C LYS A 41 4.81 3.07 5.68
N LEU A 42 3.84 3.70 6.32
CA LEU A 42 3.84 5.11 6.61
C LEU A 42 4.84 5.38 7.75
N GLU A 43 5.94 6.05 7.44
CA GLU A 43 7.01 6.36 8.38
C GLU A 43 6.72 7.69 9.10
N ILE A 44 5.64 7.72 9.88
CA ILE A 44 5.22 8.84 10.72
C ILE A 44 5.11 8.34 12.15
N GLU A 45 5.56 9.16 13.10
CA GLU A 45 5.52 8.84 14.52
C GLU A 45 4.08 8.50 14.97
N HIS A 46 3.95 7.42 15.73
CA HIS A 46 2.67 6.89 16.24
C HIS A 46 1.66 6.39 15.19
N ALA A 47 1.99 6.34 13.90
CA ALA A 47 1.07 5.83 12.87
C ALA A 47 0.80 4.32 13.04
N ASP A 48 1.77 3.57 13.52
CA ASP A 48 1.68 2.13 13.80
C ASP A 48 0.57 1.77 14.79
N LYS A 49 0.22 2.68 15.70
CA LYS A 49 -0.89 2.54 16.64
C LYS A 49 -2.23 2.29 15.94
N TYR A 50 -2.42 2.82 14.76
CA TYR A 50 -3.68 2.78 14.01
C TYR A 50 -3.73 1.69 12.93
N GLU A 51 -2.62 0.93 12.70
CA GLU A 51 -2.53 -0.09 11.65
C GLU A 51 -3.55 -1.24 11.78
N ASN A 52 -4.06 -1.50 12.97
CA ASN A 52 -5.06 -2.56 13.22
C ASN A 52 -6.49 -2.00 13.35
N THR A 53 -6.70 -0.73 13.11
CA THR A 53 -8.00 -0.07 13.23
C THR A 53 -8.40 0.59 11.91
N ASN A 54 -8.01 1.83 11.67
CA ASN A 54 -8.44 2.60 10.51
C ASN A 54 -7.28 3.20 9.68
N LEU A 55 -6.04 2.74 9.91
CA LEU A 55 -4.94 2.91 8.98
C LEU A 55 -4.69 1.59 8.25
N HIS A 56 -4.84 1.60 6.93
CA HIS A 56 -4.87 0.40 6.10
C HIS A 56 -3.73 0.39 5.08
N TYR A 57 -3.15 -0.78 4.84
CA TYR A 57 -2.26 -1.04 3.72
C TYR A 57 -2.89 -1.97 2.68
N PHE A 58 -3.99 -2.61 3.05
CA PHE A 58 -4.79 -3.51 2.22
C PHE A 58 -6.27 -3.27 2.50
N VAL A 59 -7.09 -3.43 1.49
CA VAL A 59 -8.54 -3.40 1.62
C VAL A 59 -9.08 -4.83 1.56
N ASN A 60 -9.62 -5.29 2.67
CA ASN A 60 -10.22 -6.62 2.77
C ASN A 60 -11.75 -6.58 2.57
N ASN A 61 -12.37 -5.46 2.89
CA ASN A 61 -13.81 -5.26 2.77
C ASN A 61 -14.10 -3.82 2.34
N ILE A 62 -14.59 -3.65 1.13
CA ILE A 62 -14.91 -2.34 0.54
C ILE A 62 -16.06 -1.66 1.31
N GLU A 63 -17.05 -2.43 1.76
CA GLU A 63 -18.21 -1.92 2.48
C GLU A 63 -17.86 -1.25 3.82
N SER A 64 -16.69 -1.54 4.38
CA SER A 64 -16.25 -0.88 5.61
C SER A 64 -15.97 0.62 5.46
N PHE A 65 -15.84 1.10 4.23
CA PHE A 65 -15.62 2.52 3.90
C PHE A 65 -16.92 3.28 3.57
N ARG A 66 -18.07 2.61 3.63
CA ARG A 66 -19.37 3.21 3.31
C ARG A 66 -19.66 4.42 4.22
N ASP A 67 -20.08 5.52 3.59
CA ASP A 67 -20.45 6.79 4.22
C ASP A 67 -19.33 7.45 5.05
N LYS A 68 -18.07 7.03 4.85
CA LYS A 68 -16.90 7.55 5.54
C LYS A 68 -16.08 8.53 4.69
N THR A 69 -15.35 9.40 5.36
CA THR A 69 -14.33 10.25 4.75
C THR A 69 -13.02 9.47 4.70
N VAL A 70 -12.53 9.15 3.51
CA VAL A 70 -11.35 8.31 3.31
C VAL A 70 -10.24 9.11 2.66
N ALA A 71 -9.05 9.07 3.26
CA ALA A 71 -7.84 9.57 2.61
C ALA A 71 -7.04 8.40 2.04
N ILE A 72 -6.55 8.54 0.81
CA ILE A 72 -5.69 7.57 0.13
C ILE A 72 -4.38 8.26 -0.19
N CYS A 73 -3.27 7.64 0.22
CA CYS A 73 -1.94 8.20 -0.02
C CYS A 73 -1.16 7.33 -1.00
N GLY A 74 -0.85 7.90 -2.18
CA GLY A 74 -0.15 7.20 -3.24
C GLY A 74 -0.27 7.91 -4.58
N GLY A 75 0.38 7.41 -5.62
CA GLY A 75 0.36 8.05 -6.95
C GLY A 75 0.59 7.06 -8.09
N GLY A 76 0.52 5.77 -7.84
CA GLY A 76 0.53 4.69 -8.84
C GLY A 76 -0.87 4.15 -9.08
N ASP A 77 -0.97 3.15 -9.96
CA ASP A 77 -2.24 2.51 -10.36
C ASP A 77 -3.10 2.14 -9.15
N SER A 78 -2.55 1.43 -8.17
CA SER A 78 -3.32 1.00 -6.99
C SER A 78 -3.97 2.15 -6.22
N ALA A 79 -3.33 3.32 -6.11
CA ALA A 79 -3.89 4.46 -5.40
C ALA A 79 -5.05 5.09 -6.17
N VAL A 80 -4.90 5.21 -7.50
CA VAL A 80 -5.93 5.76 -8.39
C VAL A 80 -7.11 4.79 -8.47
N ASP A 81 -6.86 3.50 -8.64
CA ASP A 81 -7.91 2.47 -8.71
C ASP A 81 -8.72 2.41 -7.42
N TRP A 82 -8.07 2.49 -6.24
CA TRP A 82 -8.79 2.54 -4.98
C TRP A 82 -9.59 3.83 -4.81
N ALA A 83 -9.07 4.97 -5.26
CA ALA A 83 -9.81 6.24 -5.19
C ALA A 83 -11.10 6.17 -6.01
N LEU A 84 -11.03 5.66 -7.25
CA LEU A 84 -12.19 5.47 -8.11
C LEU A 84 -13.15 4.39 -7.60
N THR A 85 -12.62 3.32 -6.98
CA THR A 85 -13.44 2.24 -6.43
C THR A 85 -14.22 2.68 -5.20
N LEU A 86 -13.61 3.51 -4.35
CA LEU A 86 -14.25 3.99 -3.11
C LEU A 86 -15.14 5.22 -3.31
N GLU A 87 -14.96 5.97 -4.39
CA GLU A 87 -15.76 7.16 -4.69
C GLU A 87 -17.28 6.94 -4.59
N PRO A 88 -17.88 5.88 -5.21
CA PRO A 88 -19.33 5.68 -5.15
C PRO A 88 -19.85 5.15 -3.81
N ILE A 89 -18.96 4.80 -2.88
CA ILE A 89 -19.29 4.11 -1.61
C ILE A 89 -19.05 5.05 -0.43
N ALA A 90 -17.91 5.73 -0.43
CA ALA A 90 -17.51 6.62 0.65
C ALA A 90 -18.31 7.94 0.61
N LYS A 91 -18.39 8.61 1.74
CA LYS A 91 -18.95 9.97 1.83
C LYS A 91 -18.05 10.97 1.09
N LYS A 92 -16.73 10.79 1.20
CA LYS A 92 -15.73 11.64 0.56
C LYS A 92 -14.42 10.87 0.41
N VAL A 93 -13.73 11.07 -0.72
CA VAL A 93 -12.42 10.50 -0.97
C VAL A 93 -11.41 11.61 -1.26
N TYR A 94 -10.30 11.60 -0.52
CA TYR A 94 -9.12 12.40 -0.81
C TYR A 94 -8.04 11.51 -1.40
N LEU A 95 -7.42 11.91 -2.51
CA LEU A 95 -6.23 11.25 -3.05
C LEU A 95 -5.01 12.16 -2.91
N ILE A 96 -4.11 11.77 -2.03
CA ILE A 96 -2.93 12.54 -1.64
C ILE A 96 -1.71 12.02 -2.39
N HIS A 97 -1.03 12.91 -3.12
CA HIS A 97 0.22 12.54 -3.79
C HIS A 97 1.25 13.66 -3.73
N ARG A 98 2.52 13.28 -3.51
CA ARG A 98 3.66 14.20 -3.35
C ARG A 98 4.08 14.95 -4.62
N ARG A 99 3.57 14.55 -5.79
CA ARG A 99 3.88 15.15 -7.09
C ARG A 99 2.60 15.54 -7.81
N PRO A 100 2.63 16.59 -8.67
CA PRO A 100 1.47 16.95 -9.46
C PRO A 100 1.02 15.87 -10.46
N GLN A 101 1.95 14.99 -10.88
CA GLN A 101 1.72 13.96 -11.89
C GLN A 101 1.65 12.59 -11.25
N PHE A 102 0.61 11.84 -11.58
CA PHE A 102 0.43 10.44 -11.22
C PHE A 102 1.28 9.52 -12.13
N ARG A 103 1.62 8.33 -11.60
CA ARG A 103 2.28 7.25 -12.35
C ARG A 103 1.32 6.13 -12.70
N ALA A 104 0.04 6.41 -12.68
CA ALA A 104 -1.04 5.49 -13.05
C ALA A 104 -1.28 5.54 -14.58
N GLN A 105 -2.04 4.58 -15.07
CA GLN A 105 -2.46 4.55 -16.47
C GLN A 105 -3.23 5.83 -16.84
N GLU A 106 -2.97 6.37 -18.01
CA GLU A 106 -3.57 7.65 -18.47
C GLU A 106 -5.09 7.62 -18.41
N HIS A 107 -5.70 6.50 -18.80
CA HIS A 107 -7.14 6.32 -18.75
C HIS A 107 -7.70 6.43 -17.32
N SER A 108 -7.07 5.79 -16.34
CA SER A 108 -7.48 5.88 -14.94
C SER A 108 -7.29 7.29 -14.37
N VAL A 109 -6.22 7.98 -14.77
CA VAL A 109 -5.99 9.39 -14.38
C VAL A 109 -7.06 10.31 -14.99
N HIS A 110 -7.48 10.06 -16.23
CA HIS A 110 -8.57 10.83 -16.86
C HIS A 110 -9.90 10.63 -16.10
N LEU A 111 -10.27 9.40 -15.78
CA LEU A 111 -11.45 9.10 -14.97
C LEU A 111 -11.37 9.77 -13.57
N LEU A 112 -10.21 9.76 -12.95
CA LEU A 112 -9.97 10.42 -11.67
C LEU A 112 -10.21 11.93 -11.75
N GLN A 113 -9.82 12.59 -12.86
CA GLN A 113 -10.03 14.03 -13.06
C GLN A 113 -11.50 14.40 -13.28
N GLU A 114 -12.29 13.44 -13.79
CA GLU A 114 -13.74 13.61 -14.00
C GLU A 114 -14.57 13.19 -12.78
N SER A 115 -13.95 12.54 -11.79
CA SER A 115 -14.59 12.03 -10.59
C SER A 115 -14.81 13.11 -9.52
N SER A 116 -15.54 12.76 -8.47
CA SER A 116 -15.70 13.61 -7.27
C SER A 116 -14.56 13.49 -6.26
N VAL A 117 -13.52 12.71 -6.57
CA VAL A 117 -12.34 12.54 -5.71
C VAL A 117 -11.58 13.86 -5.59
N GLU A 118 -11.31 14.28 -4.36
CA GLU A 118 -10.53 15.51 -4.11
C GLU A 118 -9.03 15.20 -4.21
N ILE A 119 -8.39 15.71 -5.26
CA ILE A 119 -6.98 15.49 -5.55
C ILE A 119 -6.13 16.47 -4.77
N MET A 120 -5.33 15.95 -3.83
CA MET A 120 -4.43 16.72 -2.98
C MET A 120 -2.99 16.55 -3.47
N THR A 121 -2.56 17.44 -4.36
CA THR A 121 -1.17 17.47 -4.88
C THR A 121 -0.61 18.90 -4.88
N PRO A 122 0.67 19.09 -4.64
CA PRO A 122 1.69 18.13 -4.19
C PRO A 122 1.78 18.10 -2.65
N PHE A 123 1.15 17.15 -2.01
CA PHE A 123 1.13 17.04 -0.55
C PHE A 123 1.73 15.72 -0.05
N VAL A 124 2.29 15.75 1.15
CA VAL A 124 2.79 14.59 1.88
C VAL A 124 2.22 14.59 3.30
N PRO A 125 1.82 13.45 3.84
CA PRO A 125 1.43 13.36 5.25
C PRO A 125 2.67 13.49 6.13
N ILE A 126 2.57 14.30 7.19
CA ILE A 126 3.65 14.57 8.15
C ILE A 126 3.29 14.20 9.58
N SER A 127 2.02 14.15 9.94
CA SER A 127 1.55 13.66 11.23
C SER A 127 0.16 13.06 11.12
N VAL A 128 -0.16 12.20 12.06
CA VAL A 128 -1.48 11.63 12.25
C VAL A 128 -1.94 11.92 13.68
N ASN A 129 -3.21 12.28 13.85
CA ASN A 129 -3.81 12.55 15.16
C ASN A 129 -5.02 11.65 15.36
N GLY A 130 -5.35 11.38 16.60
CA GLY A 130 -6.50 10.55 16.95
C GLY A 130 -6.56 10.28 18.45
N ASN A 131 -7.47 9.41 18.82
CA ASN A 131 -7.62 8.94 20.19
C ASN A 131 -6.84 7.62 20.41
N ASP A 132 -7.12 6.93 21.53
CA ASP A 132 -6.45 5.67 21.85
C ASP A 132 -6.80 4.51 20.90
N ALA A 133 -7.90 4.59 20.16
CA ALA A 133 -8.40 3.53 19.30
C ALA A 133 -8.33 3.87 17.80
N PHE A 134 -8.61 5.11 17.42
CA PHE A 134 -8.80 5.50 16.03
C PHE A 134 -8.05 6.78 15.68
N LEU A 135 -7.49 6.81 14.49
CA LEU A 135 -7.04 8.01 13.82
C LEU A 135 -8.26 8.84 13.43
N THR A 136 -8.18 10.16 13.62
CA THR A 136 -9.27 11.09 13.31
C THR A 136 -8.88 12.19 12.32
N SER A 137 -7.58 12.47 12.21
CA SER A 137 -7.08 13.44 11.21
C SER A 137 -5.67 13.11 10.75
N VAL A 138 -5.31 13.66 9.60
CA VAL A 138 -3.97 13.65 9.04
C VAL A 138 -3.53 15.07 8.72
N THR A 139 -2.34 15.45 9.14
CA THR A 139 -1.72 16.72 8.74
C THR A 139 -0.88 16.49 7.50
N LEU A 140 -1.15 17.27 6.48
CA LEU A 140 -0.42 17.28 5.21
C LEU A 140 0.47 18.49 5.13
N GLN A 141 1.63 18.35 4.52
CA GLN A 141 2.52 19.45 4.15
C GLN A 141 2.63 19.54 2.64
N GLU A 142 2.53 20.75 2.11
CA GLU A 142 2.79 21.00 0.70
C GLU A 142 4.28 20.74 0.41
N ALA A 143 4.57 19.92 -0.62
CA ALA A 143 5.92 19.52 -0.95
C ALA A 143 6.82 20.73 -1.23
N ARG A 144 7.94 20.83 -0.51
CA ARG A 144 8.93 21.92 -0.60
C ARG A 144 8.45 23.29 -0.08
N LYS A 145 7.38 23.33 0.68
CA LYS A 145 6.87 24.53 1.34
C LYS A 145 6.51 24.21 2.80
N ASP A 146 6.37 25.26 3.60
CA ASP A 146 6.01 25.14 5.01
C ASP A 146 4.48 25.18 5.25
N ASN A 147 3.69 25.22 4.17
CA ASN A 147 2.24 25.22 4.27
C ASN A 147 1.74 23.87 4.73
N THR A 148 0.95 23.85 5.78
CA THR A 148 0.30 22.64 6.30
C THR A 148 -1.21 22.74 6.21
N LEU A 149 -1.86 21.60 6.08
CA LEU A 149 -3.30 21.45 6.06
C LEU A 149 -3.67 20.22 6.88
N GLU A 150 -4.66 20.33 7.74
CA GLU A 150 -5.23 19.20 8.45
C GLU A 150 -6.53 18.74 7.76
N LEU A 151 -6.66 17.43 7.58
CA LEU A 151 -7.85 16.79 7.03
C LEU A 151 -8.45 15.86 8.09
N ASP A 152 -9.72 16.09 8.42
CA ASP A 152 -10.51 15.15 9.22
C ASP A 152 -10.88 13.96 8.35
N ILE A 153 -10.56 12.76 8.83
CA ILE A 153 -10.77 11.50 8.10
C ILE A 153 -11.23 10.40 9.04
N ASP A 154 -12.01 9.46 8.50
CA ASP A 154 -12.45 8.26 9.20
C ASP A 154 -11.53 7.07 8.93
N ASP A 155 -10.94 6.98 7.75
CA ASP A 155 -10.02 5.92 7.34
C ASP A 155 -8.86 6.46 6.51
N PHE A 156 -7.67 5.87 6.69
CA PHE A 156 -6.46 6.24 5.95
C PHE A 156 -5.87 5.03 5.24
N LEU A 157 -5.83 5.04 3.90
CA LEU A 157 -5.29 3.96 3.06
C LEU A 157 -3.93 4.36 2.47
N ILE A 158 -2.90 3.57 2.72
CA ILE A 158 -1.53 3.83 2.29
C ILE A 158 -1.16 2.92 1.11
N ASN A 159 -0.97 3.52 -0.06
CA ASN A 159 -0.63 2.87 -1.32
C ASN A 159 0.75 3.29 -1.85
N TYR A 160 1.79 3.12 -1.06
CA TYR A 160 3.18 3.44 -1.43
C TYR A 160 3.87 2.35 -2.27
N GLY A 161 3.13 1.27 -2.58
CA GLY A 161 3.65 0.08 -3.23
C GLY A 161 4.27 -0.90 -2.22
N PHE A 162 4.90 -1.92 -2.77
CA PHE A 162 5.44 -3.03 -1.99
C PHE A 162 6.96 -3.06 -2.06
N SER A 163 7.58 -3.54 -1.00
CA SER A 163 8.96 -3.99 -1.03
C SER A 163 8.96 -5.49 -1.32
N SER A 164 9.56 -5.91 -2.44
CA SER A 164 9.79 -7.32 -2.69
C SER A 164 10.99 -7.78 -1.87
N SER A 165 10.81 -8.71 -0.95
CA SER A 165 11.90 -9.46 -0.35
C SER A 165 11.79 -10.91 -0.80
N ILE A 166 12.58 -11.30 -1.79
CA ILE A 166 12.65 -12.69 -2.27
C ILE A 166 13.51 -13.55 -1.29
N GLY A 167 13.72 -13.08 -0.08
CA GLY A 167 14.51 -13.81 0.93
C GLY A 167 15.90 -14.23 0.42
N GLY A 168 16.36 -15.43 0.76
CA GLY A 168 17.67 -15.99 0.37
C GLY A 168 17.79 -16.43 -1.09
N MET A 169 16.77 -16.26 -1.94
CA MET A 169 16.82 -16.63 -3.37
C MET A 169 17.49 -15.58 -4.29
N LYS A 170 18.14 -14.56 -3.72
CA LYS A 170 19.00 -13.65 -4.47
C LYS A 170 20.39 -14.27 -4.60
N LYS A 171 20.59 -15.15 -5.58
CA LYS A 171 21.90 -15.45 -6.16
C LYS A 171 21.76 -15.66 -7.65
#